data_b36b96ab2dfd8223181d59ccfc582635
#
_entry.id   b36b96ab2dfd8223181d59ccfc582635
#
_cell.length_a   1.000
_cell.length_b   1.000
_cell.length_c   1.000
_cell.angle_alpha   90.00
_cell.angle_beta   90.00
_cell.angle_gamma   90.00
#
_symmetry.space_group_name_H-M   'P 1'
#
loop_
_entity.id
_entity.type
_entity.pdbx_description
1 polymer ?
#
loop_
_entity_poly.entity_id
_entity_poly.type
_entity_poly.pdbx_seq_one_letter_code
_entity_poly.pdbx_strand_id
1 'polypeptide(L)'
;MSDQRHLELAWRRVTDWLKANAPVSYASLLPPVPEHTLEAADAQLRQYLGFGLPAELDALWRLCGGVEHQYIEANEEEGEVGSGAFLPGGIVLGPADALGVRLLECGRGDVWGGPAVVPWLTCDEAGPESGHYVGADGVGRWSMPDNLACDKPNFPSIAAYLDAVHRTLTQGPPDAMGPDVPGLVWGCLIWDDPEAPLLDDALEHWHPVH
;
A
#
# COMPACT_ATOMS: atom_id res chain seq x y z
N MET A 1 0.54 -13.07 -21.14
CA MET A 1 1.60 -13.01 -20.08
C MET A 1 0.99 -13.61 -18.83
N SER A 2 1.72 -14.36 -18.00
CA SER A 2 1.15 -14.79 -16.73
C SER A 2 0.97 -13.56 -15.83
N ASP A 3 -0.07 -13.55 -15.00
CA ASP A 3 -0.42 -12.44 -14.10
C ASP A 3 0.76 -12.07 -13.18
N GLN A 4 1.50 -13.06 -12.70
CA GLN A 4 2.72 -12.87 -11.91
C GLN A 4 3.79 -12.05 -12.65
N ARG A 5 4.08 -12.35 -13.92
CA ARG A 5 5.06 -11.58 -14.70
C ARG A 5 4.62 -10.13 -14.93
N HIS A 6 3.31 -9.91 -15.05
CA HIS A 6 2.77 -8.56 -15.17
C HIS A 6 3.01 -7.79 -13.86
N LEU A 7 2.73 -8.40 -12.70
CA LEU A 7 2.98 -7.80 -11.39
C LEU A 7 4.47 -7.47 -11.19
N GLU A 8 5.37 -8.39 -11.50
CA GLU A 8 6.83 -8.16 -11.41
C GLU A 8 7.26 -6.94 -12.23
N LEU A 9 6.73 -6.79 -13.45
CA LEU A 9 7.06 -5.66 -14.32
C LEU A 9 6.47 -4.34 -13.79
N ALA A 10 5.22 -4.36 -13.32
CA ALA A 10 4.55 -3.19 -12.77
C ALA A 10 5.27 -2.70 -11.50
N TRP A 11 5.58 -3.62 -10.57
CA TRP A 11 6.35 -3.33 -9.36
C TRP A 11 7.72 -2.74 -9.69
N ARG A 12 8.46 -3.35 -10.63
CA ARG A 12 9.77 -2.84 -11.04
C ARG A 12 9.70 -1.41 -11.58
N ARG A 13 8.69 -1.08 -12.39
CA ARG A 13 8.53 0.28 -12.93
C ARG A 13 8.36 1.32 -11.82
N VAL A 14 7.53 1.01 -10.81
CA VAL A 14 7.34 1.90 -9.66
C VAL A 14 8.63 2.01 -8.85
N THR A 15 9.29 0.90 -8.54
CA THR A 15 10.51 0.92 -7.71
C THR A 15 11.71 1.51 -8.44
N ASP A 16 11.85 1.34 -9.75
CA ASP A 16 12.89 2.01 -10.55
C ASP A 16 12.66 3.53 -10.55
N TRP A 17 11.39 3.97 -10.65
CA TRP A 17 11.04 5.37 -10.55
C TRP A 17 11.37 5.94 -9.14
N LEU A 18 10.99 5.24 -8.07
CA LEU A 18 11.34 5.62 -6.68
C LEU A 18 12.84 5.75 -6.52
N LYS A 19 13.61 4.77 -6.97
CA LYS A 19 15.07 4.77 -6.88
C LYS A 19 15.71 5.99 -7.54
N ALA A 20 15.12 6.45 -8.64
CA ALA A 20 15.63 7.61 -9.38
C ALA A 20 15.21 8.96 -8.79
N ASN A 21 14.00 9.06 -8.23
CA ASN A 21 13.35 10.33 -7.89
C ASN A 21 13.07 10.50 -6.39
N ALA A 22 12.82 9.40 -5.66
CA ALA A 22 12.44 9.39 -4.24
C ALA A 22 13.30 8.36 -3.47
N PRO A 23 14.63 8.60 -3.35
CA PRO A 23 15.56 7.60 -2.80
C PRO A 23 15.28 7.22 -1.34
N VAL A 24 14.68 8.11 -0.55
CA VAL A 24 14.31 7.83 0.86
C VAL A 24 13.13 6.86 0.89
N SER A 25 12.09 7.09 0.10
CA SER A 25 10.99 6.12 -0.05
C SER A 25 11.49 4.79 -0.63
N TYR A 26 12.42 4.82 -1.58
CA TYR A 26 13.01 3.57 -2.10
C TYR A 26 13.76 2.78 -1.02
N ALA A 27 14.49 3.46 -0.14
CA ALA A 27 15.26 2.86 0.94
C ALA A 27 14.39 2.22 2.02
N SER A 28 13.11 2.62 2.14
CA SER A 28 12.16 2.02 3.08
C SER A 28 11.67 0.62 2.66
N LEU A 29 11.91 0.18 1.43
CA LEU A 29 11.49 -1.13 0.95
C LEU A 29 12.19 -2.28 1.69
N LEU A 30 11.41 -3.17 2.26
CA LEU A 30 11.92 -4.38 2.90
C LEU A 30 12.28 -5.47 1.86
N PRO A 31 13.25 -6.33 2.17
CA PRO A 31 13.62 -7.43 1.28
C PRO A 31 12.46 -8.41 1.07
N PRO A 32 12.52 -9.25 0.01
CA PRO A 32 11.54 -10.31 -0.23
C PRO A 32 11.29 -11.20 0.99
N VAL A 33 10.04 -11.59 1.18
CA VAL A 33 9.62 -12.48 2.27
C VAL A 33 10.14 -13.90 2.03
N PRO A 34 10.74 -14.54 3.05
CA PRO A 34 11.16 -15.95 2.96
C PRO A 34 9.95 -16.89 2.75
N GLU A 35 10.15 -17.96 1.98
CA GLU A 35 9.11 -18.94 1.63
C GLU A 35 8.34 -19.47 2.85
N HIS A 36 9.04 -19.86 3.91
CA HIS A 36 8.41 -20.40 5.13
C HIS A 36 7.48 -19.40 5.82
N THR A 37 7.71 -18.09 5.66
CA THR A 37 6.83 -17.03 6.19
C THR A 37 5.56 -16.92 5.35
N LEU A 38 5.66 -17.04 4.02
CA LEU A 38 4.51 -17.09 3.12
C LEU A 38 3.64 -18.32 3.37
N GLU A 39 4.27 -19.49 3.54
CA GLU A 39 3.57 -20.73 3.90
C GLU A 39 2.86 -20.61 5.25
N ALA A 40 3.47 -19.97 6.25
CA ALA A 40 2.85 -19.72 7.54
C ALA A 40 1.65 -18.77 7.44
N ALA A 41 1.75 -17.72 6.62
CA ALA A 41 0.67 -16.76 6.37
C ALA A 41 -0.52 -17.45 5.68
N ASP A 42 -0.28 -18.25 4.64
CA ASP A 42 -1.31 -19.03 3.95
C ASP A 42 -2.01 -20.00 4.91
N ALA A 43 -1.23 -20.72 5.74
CA ALA A 43 -1.76 -21.66 6.72
C ALA A 43 -2.65 -20.97 7.77
N GLN A 44 -2.28 -19.79 8.24
CA GLN A 44 -3.10 -19.00 9.19
C GLN A 44 -4.41 -18.55 8.54
N LEU A 45 -4.39 -18.00 7.32
CA LEU A 45 -5.60 -17.61 6.62
C LEU A 45 -6.55 -18.81 6.42
N ARG A 46 -6.03 -19.98 6.01
CA ARG A 46 -6.82 -21.21 5.88
C ARG A 46 -7.40 -21.68 7.21
N GLN A 47 -6.61 -21.63 8.27
CA GLN A 47 -7.01 -22.09 9.59
C GLN A 47 -8.12 -21.23 10.19
N TYR A 48 -8.00 -19.91 10.11
CA TYR A 48 -8.89 -18.98 10.79
C TYR A 48 -10.05 -18.50 9.92
N LEU A 49 -9.87 -18.41 8.61
CA LEU A 49 -10.81 -17.78 7.69
C LEU A 49 -11.29 -18.70 6.56
N GLY A 50 -10.68 -19.87 6.39
CA GLY A 50 -11.11 -20.87 5.41
C GLY A 50 -10.69 -20.60 3.96
N PHE A 51 -9.89 -19.56 3.70
CA PHE A 51 -9.34 -19.28 2.38
C PHE A 51 -7.80 -19.11 2.44
N GLY A 52 -7.12 -19.30 1.33
CA GLY A 52 -5.67 -19.17 1.24
C GLY A 52 -5.22 -17.76 0.87
N LEU A 53 -3.91 -17.55 0.92
CA LEU A 53 -3.27 -16.31 0.52
C LEU A 53 -3.60 -15.98 -0.95
N PRO A 54 -4.09 -14.75 -1.25
CA PRO A 54 -4.30 -14.32 -2.63
C PRO A 54 -3.01 -14.41 -3.45
N ALA A 55 -3.08 -15.01 -4.65
CA ALA A 55 -1.90 -15.30 -5.46
C ALA A 55 -1.08 -14.04 -5.84
N GLU A 56 -1.74 -12.91 -6.06
CA GLU A 56 -1.05 -11.65 -6.34
C GLU A 56 -0.32 -11.10 -5.11
N LEU A 57 -0.87 -11.29 -3.91
CA LEU A 57 -0.22 -10.86 -2.68
C LEU A 57 0.98 -11.74 -2.34
N ASP A 58 0.87 -13.07 -2.53
CA ASP A 58 2.00 -13.98 -2.47
C ASP A 58 3.13 -13.55 -3.42
N ALA A 59 2.77 -13.25 -4.68
CA ALA A 59 3.72 -12.80 -5.67
C ALA A 59 4.36 -11.43 -5.32
N LEU A 60 3.59 -10.48 -4.75
CA LEU A 60 4.12 -9.19 -4.30
C LEU A 60 5.10 -9.38 -3.14
N TRP A 61 4.76 -10.18 -2.14
CA TRP A 61 5.63 -10.42 -0.98
C TRP A 61 6.92 -11.17 -1.33
N ARG A 62 6.94 -11.90 -2.43
CA ARG A 62 8.18 -12.45 -3.02
C ARG A 62 9.07 -11.39 -3.66
N LEU A 63 8.56 -10.18 -3.90
CA LEU A 63 9.32 -9.04 -4.43
C LEU A 63 9.67 -8.04 -3.32
N CYS A 64 8.79 -7.85 -2.34
CA CYS A 64 8.92 -6.87 -1.27
C CYS A 64 8.16 -7.34 -0.02
N GLY A 65 8.83 -7.39 1.12
CA GLY A 65 8.28 -7.85 2.39
C GLY A 65 7.42 -6.82 3.13
N GLY A 66 7.11 -5.69 2.49
CA GLY A 66 6.48 -4.53 3.11
C GLY A 66 7.41 -3.33 3.13
N VAL A 67 7.15 -2.40 4.03
CA VAL A 67 7.91 -1.14 4.15
C VAL A 67 8.32 -0.93 5.60
N GLU A 68 9.54 -0.49 5.84
CA GLU A 68 9.97 0.08 7.11
C GLU A 68 9.65 1.58 7.07
N HIS A 69 8.48 1.94 7.60
CA HIS A 69 8.05 3.33 7.63
C HIS A 69 8.85 4.12 8.67
N GLN A 70 9.30 5.31 8.29
CA GLN A 70 10.01 6.23 9.17
C GLN A 70 9.53 7.64 8.89
N TYR A 71 9.43 8.44 9.94
CA TYR A 71 9.20 9.88 9.81
C TYR A 71 10.52 10.58 9.52
N ILE A 72 10.52 11.39 8.48
CA ILE A 72 11.67 12.19 8.04
C ILE A 72 11.35 13.64 8.31
N GLU A 73 12.19 14.29 9.09
CA GLU A 73 12.13 15.72 9.40
C GLU A 73 13.44 16.40 8.94
N ALA A 74 13.35 17.60 8.43
CA ALA A 74 14.54 18.40 8.14
C ALA A 74 15.05 19.10 9.41
N ASN A 75 14.13 19.59 10.23
CA ASN A 75 14.37 20.17 11.57
C ASN A 75 13.03 20.19 12.35
N GLU A 76 13.09 20.54 13.65
CA GLU A 76 11.93 20.56 14.55
C GLU A 76 10.81 21.56 14.14
N GLU A 77 11.07 22.50 13.22
CA GLU A 77 10.14 23.55 12.81
C GLU A 77 9.47 23.26 11.46
N GLU A 78 9.98 22.32 10.67
CA GLU A 78 9.55 22.10 9.27
C GLU A 78 8.56 20.92 9.12
N GLY A 79 8.11 20.32 10.21
CA GLY A 79 7.22 19.15 10.18
C GLY A 79 7.93 17.86 9.77
N GLU A 80 7.15 16.82 9.56
CA GLU A 80 7.66 15.47 9.23
C GLU A 80 6.87 14.84 8.08
N VAL A 81 7.51 13.95 7.32
CA VAL A 81 6.86 13.16 6.27
C VAL A 81 7.20 11.68 6.39
N GLY A 82 6.26 10.83 6.07
CA GLY A 82 6.43 9.39 6.13
C GLY A 82 7.16 8.83 4.91
N SER A 83 8.28 8.13 5.10
CA SER A 83 9.07 7.54 4.01
C SER A 83 8.35 6.42 3.26
N GLY A 84 7.49 5.67 3.93
CA GLY A 84 6.85 4.44 3.43
C GLY A 84 5.50 4.65 2.73
N ALA A 85 4.89 5.84 2.84
CA ALA A 85 3.58 6.14 2.26
C ALA A 85 3.66 6.58 0.78
N PHE A 86 4.48 5.89 -0.01
CA PHE A 86 4.76 6.23 -1.41
C PHE A 86 3.71 5.72 -2.41
N LEU A 87 2.69 5.01 -1.99
CA LEU A 87 1.55 4.62 -2.81
C LEU A 87 0.31 5.42 -2.41
N PRO A 88 -0.56 5.81 -3.36
CA PRO A 88 -1.83 6.43 -3.03
C PRO A 88 -2.73 5.43 -2.31
N GLY A 89 -2.91 5.59 -1.04
CA GLY A 89 -3.59 4.61 -0.17
C GLY A 89 -2.66 4.04 0.90
N GLY A 90 -1.38 4.48 0.93
CA GLY A 90 -0.54 4.39 2.10
C GLY A 90 0.63 3.42 2.01
N ILE A 91 0.87 2.74 3.10
CA ILE A 91 2.05 1.94 3.42
C ILE A 91 1.81 0.48 3.03
N VAL A 92 2.77 -0.15 2.33
CA VAL A 92 2.71 -1.56 1.97
C VAL A 92 2.91 -2.43 3.22
N LEU A 93 1.90 -3.23 3.54
CA LEU A 93 1.93 -4.16 4.66
C LEU A 93 2.74 -5.42 4.36
N GLY A 94 3.60 -5.81 5.30
CA GLY A 94 4.18 -7.13 5.32
C GLY A 94 3.20 -8.20 5.81
N PRO A 95 3.55 -9.51 5.71
CA PRO A 95 2.65 -10.59 6.10
C PRO A 95 2.14 -10.50 7.54
N ALA A 96 3.00 -10.15 8.49
CA ALA A 96 2.60 -10.07 9.90
C ALA A 96 1.57 -8.97 10.15
N ASP A 97 1.80 -7.79 9.57
CA ASP A 97 0.91 -6.63 9.73
C ASP A 97 -0.42 -6.83 9.00
N ALA A 98 -0.36 -7.31 7.77
CA ALA A 98 -1.56 -7.64 6.99
C ALA A 98 -2.44 -8.68 7.68
N LEU A 99 -1.83 -9.73 8.26
CA LEU A 99 -2.55 -10.73 9.05
C LEU A 99 -3.03 -10.15 10.38
N GLY A 100 -2.24 -9.30 11.02
CA GLY A 100 -2.65 -8.59 12.24
C GLY A 100 -3.94 -7.81 12.02
N VAL A 101 -4.01 -7.03 10.94
CA VAL A 101 -5.22 -6.29 10.54
C VAL A 101 -6.36 -7.24 10.16
N ARG A 102 -6.09 -8.27 9.34
CA ARG A 102 -7.14 -9.17 8.83
C ARG A 102 -7.73 -10.07 9.91
N LEU A 103 -6.92 -10.50 10.87
CA LEU A 103 -7.31 -11.39 11.95
C LEU A 103 -7.72 -10.64 13.23
N LEU A 104 -7.67 -9.31 13.22
CA LEU A 104 -8.11 -8.51 14.35
C LEU A 104 -9.55 -8.91 14.72
N GLU A 105 -9.75 -9.22 16.00
CA GLU A 105 -11.05 -9.62 16.55
C GLU A 105 -11.66 -10.93 16.01
N CYS A 106 -10.90 -11.80 15.32
CA CYS A 106 -11.42 -13.11 14.86
C CYS A 106 -12.07 -13.94 15.99
N GLY A 107 -11.75 -13.68 17.25
CA GLY A 107 -12.45 -14.27 18.41
C GLY A 107 -13.90 -13.81 18.60
N ARG A 108 -14.34 -12.78 17.90
CA ARG A 108 -15.71 -12.23 17.91
C ARG A 108 -16.49 -12.48 16.62
N GLY A 109 -15.92 -13.23 15.70
CA GLY A 109 -16.43 -13.44 14.35
C GLY A 109 -15.62 -12.72 13.29
N ASP A 110 -15.86 -13.04 12.01
CA ASP A 110 -15.19 -12.34 10.90
C ASP A 110 -15.82 -10.95 10.73
N VAL A 111 -15.18 -9.94 11.32
CA VAL A 111 -15.60 -8.53 11.22
C VAL A 111 -15.58 -8.00 9.79
N TRP A 112 -14.83 -8.65 8.89
CA TRP A 112 -14.77 -8.32 7.47
C TRP A 112 -16.00 -8.81 6.66
N GLY A 113 -16.96 -9.48 7.33
CA GLY A 113 -18.25 -9.83 6.73
C GLY A 113 -18.21 -10.85 5.61
N GLY A 114 -17.13 -11.64 5.51
CA GLY A 114 -17.06 -12.81 4.65
C GLY A 114 -16.31 -12.71 3.32
N PRO A 115 -15.91 -11.55 2.73
CA PRO A 115 -15.12 -11.62 1.52
C PRO A 115 -13.73 -12.21 1.78
N ALA A 116 -13.27 -13.09 0.88
CA ALA A 116 -11.92 -13.68 0.92
C ALA A 116 -10.89 -12.65 0.45
N VAL A 117 -10.66 -11.63 1.28
CA VAL A 117 -9.77 -10.51 1.00
C VAL A 117 -8.71 -10.36 2.10
N VAL A 118 -7.55 -9.81 1.73
CA VAL A 118 -6.45 -9.52 2.65
C VAL A 118 -6.03 -8.07 2.45
N PRO A 119 -5.90 -7.24 3.51
CA PRO A 119 -5.34 -5.91 3.41
C PRO A 119 -3.87 -5.99 2.98
N TRP A 120 -3.44 -5.09 2.11
CA TRP A 120 -2.06 -5.03 1.64
C TRP A 120 -1.48 -3.61 1.67
N LEU A 121 -2.34 -2.59 1.81
CA LEU A 121 -1.97 -1.22 2.13
C LEU A 121 -2.75 -0.73 3.35
N THR A 122 -2.12 0.13 4.13
CA THR A 122 -2.76 0.89 5.21
C THR A 122 -2.47 2.37 5.07
N CYS A 123 -3.46 3.23 5.35
CA CYS A 123 -3.28 4.67 5.35
C CYS A 123 -2.56 5.18 6.61
N ASP A 124 -2.55 4.38 7.68
CA ASP A 124 -2.01 4.77 8.97
C ASP A 124 -1.10 3.66 9.53
N GLU A 125 0.04 4.05 10.08
CA GLU A 125 0.98 3.17 10.76
C GLU A 125 0.55 2.87 12.21
N ALA A 126 0.03 3.88 12.90
CA ALA A 126 -0.26 3.80 14.34
C ALA A 126 -1.54 3.01 14.67
N GLY A 127 -2.48 2.91 13.72
CA GLY A 127 -3.71 2.17 13.87
C GLY A 127 -4.38 1.99 12.51
N PRO A 128 -4.27 0.81 11.88
CA PRO A 128 -4.81 0.59 10.54
C PRO A 128 -6.33 0.73 10.55
N GLU A 129 -6.81 1.92 10.23
CA GLU A 129 -8.23 2.24 10.16
C GLU A 129 -8.80 2.13 8.75
N SER A 130 -7.95 2.26 7.73
CA SER A 130 -8.34 2.16 6.32
C SER A 130 -7.16 1.80 5.43
N GLY A 131 -7.45 1.48 4.15
CA GLY A 131 -6.43 1.17 3.16
C GLY A 131 -6.98 0.39 1.97
N HIS A 132 -6.12 -0.42 1.36
CA HIS A 132 -6.51 -1.27 0.25
C HIS A 132 -6.40 -2.75 0.59
N TYR A 133 -7.38 -3.52 0.12
CA TYR A 133 -7.37 -4.99 0.16
C TYR A 133 -7.14 -5.58 -1.23
N VAL A 134 -6.73 -6.83 -1.26
CA VAL A 134 -6.74 -7.67 -2.47
C VAL A 134 -7.53 -8.95 -2.23
N GLY A 135 -8.30 -9.37 -3.23
CA GLY A 135 -9.06 -10.61 -3.26
C GLY A 135 -9.13 -11.18 -4.66
N ALA A 136 -9.96 -12.21 -4.84
CA ALA A 136 -10.13 -12.87 -6.14
C ALA A 136 -10.68 -11.94 -7.23
N ASP A 137 -11.49 -10.95 -6.84
CA ASP A 137 -12.15 -10.00 -7.75
C ASP A 137 -11.32 -8.74 -8.01
N GLY A 138 -10.13 -8.61 -7.40
CA GLY A 138 -9.21 -7.49 -7.58
C GLY A 138 -8.90 -6.73 -6.30
N VAL A 139 -8.53 -5.45 -6.45
CA VAL A 139 -8.12 -4.52 -5.40
C VAL A 139 -9.23 -3.51 -5.15
N GLY A 140 -9.62 -3.36 -3.89
CA GLY A 140 -10.59 -2.38 -3.42
C GLY A 140 -10.13 -1.68 -2.15
N ARG A 141 -10.95 -0.78 -1.63
CA ARG A 141 -10.69 -0.06 -0.38
C ARG A 141 -11.41 -0.73 0.78
N TRP A 142 -10.83 -0.63 1.96
CA TRP A 142 -11.43 -1.00 3.21
C TRP A 142 -11.33 0.16 4.22
N SER A 143 -12.27 0.22 5.15
CA SER A 143 -12.29 1.23 6.22
C SER A 143 -12.97 0.65 7.46
N MET A 144 -12.44 0.93 8.65
CA MET A 144 -12.96 0.44 9.94
C MET A 144 -13.88 1.41 10.70
N PRO A 145 -13.79 2.76 10.56
CA PRO A 145 -14.40 3.68 11.52
C PRO A 145 -15.91 3.53 11.74
N ASP A 146 -16.67 3.08 10.72
CA ASP A 146 -18.14 3.02 10.76
C ASP A 146 -18.74 1.62 10.56
N ASN A 147 -18.09 0.57 11.02
CA ASN A 147 -18.25 -0.81 10.63
C ASN A 147 -17.42 -1.11 9.38
N LEU A 148 -16.61 -2.13 9.47
CA LEU A 148 -15.73 -2.49 8.37
C LEU A 148 -16.50 -2.56 7.04
N ALA A 149 -16.22 -1.63 6.17
CA ALA A 149 -16.76 -1.56 4.83
C ALA A 149 -15.68 -1.91 3.82
N CYS A 150 -15.98 -2.85 2.93
CA CYS A 150 -15.17 -3.13 1.76
C CYS A 150 -15.91 -2.60 0.53
N ASP A 151 -15.31 -1.61 -0.13
CA ASP A 151 -15.82 -1.12 -1.40
C ASP A 151 -15.66 -2.20 -2.48
N LYS A 152 -16.44 -2.08 -3.56
CA LYS A 152 -16.21 -2.92 -4.73
C LYS A 152 -14.81 -2.68 -5.28
N PRO A 153 -14.12 -3.71 -5.81
CA PRO A 153 -12.82 -3.53 -6.45
C PRO A 153 -12.87 -2.47 -7.54
N ASN A 154 -11.95 -1.52 -7.49
CA ASN A 154 -11.76 -0.48 -8.49
C ASN A 154 -10.59 -0.77 -9.43
N PHE A 155 -9.74 -1.74 -9.08
CA PHE A 155 -8.70 -2.28 -9.96
C PHE A 155 -8.84 -3.81 -10.07
N PRO A 156 -8.66 -4.38 -11.27
CA PRO A 156 -8.79 -5.83 -11.46
C PRO A 156 -7.64 -6.63 -10.82
N SER A 157 -6.55 -5.96 -10.40
CA SER A 157 -5.35 -6.60 -9.86
C SER A 157 -4.42 -5.59 -9.18
N ILE A 158 -3.48 -6.07 -8.34
CA ILE A 158 -2.37 -5.25 -7.82
C ILE A 158 -1.51 -4.72 -9.00
N ALA A 159 -1.26 -5.55 -10.01
CA ALA A 159 -0.53 -5.12 -11.19
C ALA A 159 -1.18 -3.93 -11.90
N ALA A 160 -2.51 -3.96 -12.08
CA ALA A 160 -3.25 -2.86 -12.70
C ALA A 160 -3.25 -1.58 -11.85
N TYR A 161 -3.30 -1.72 -10.53
CA TYR A 161 -3.14 -0.61 -9.59
C TYR A 161 -1.74 0.02 -9.73
N LEU A 162 -0.67 -0.78 -9.69
CA LEU A 162 0.70 -0.30 -9.85
C LEU A 162 0.97 0.33 -11.22
N ASP A 163 0.36 -0.18 -12.28
CA ASP A 163 0.44 0.44 -13.61
C ASP A 163 -0.26 1.82 -13.62
N ALA A 164 -1.37 1.99 -12.89
CA ALA A 164 -2.02 3.29 -12.74
C ALA A 164 -1.13 4.25 -11.95
N VAL A 165 -0.55 3.81 -10.83
CA VAL A 165 0.45 4.58 -10.06
C VAL A 165 1.59 5.04 -10.97
N HIS A 166 2.22 4.13 -11.69
CA HIS A 166 3.34 4.47 -12.58
C HIS A 166 2.94 5.45 -13.68
N ARG A 167 1.74 5.34 -14.26
CA ARG A 167 1.24 6.32 -15.24
C ARG A 167 1.07 7.69 -14.60
N THR A 168 0.51 7.76 -13.40
CA THR A 168 0.38 9.03 -12.67
C THR A 168 1.74 9.68 -12.43
N LEU A 169 2.74 8.87 -12.02
CA LEU A 169 4.11 9.36 -11.77
C LEU A 169 4.85 9.81 -13.04
N THR A 170 4.40 9.41 -14.24
CA THR A 170 5.11 9.70 -15.49
C THR A 170 4.35 10.56 -16.49
N GLN A 171 3.04 10.68 -16.35
CA GLN A 171 2.16 11.34 -17.33
C GLN A 171 1.18 12.33 -16.71
N GLY A 172 1.10 12.37 -15.38
CA GLY A 172 0.12 13.16 -14.64
C GLY A 172 -1.11 12.36 -14.20
N PRO A 173 -1.95 12.92 -13.35
CA PRO A 173 -3.00 12.20 -12.64
C PRO A 173 -4.09 11.69 -13.58
N PRO A 174 -4.34 10.37 -13.65
CA PRO A 174 -5.56 9.85 -14.22
C PRO A 174 -6.71 9.96 -13.22
N ASP A 175 -7.93 10.16 -13.69
CA ASP A 175 -9.14 10.29 -12.88
C ASP A 175 -9.39 9.14 -11.87
N ALA A 176 -8.73 8.00 -12.07
CA ALA A 176 -8.91 6.79 -11.25
C ALA A 176 -8.18 6.79 -9.91
N MET A 177 -7.26 7.75 -9.65
CA MET A 177 -6.44 7.77 -8.43
C MET A 177 -7.01 8.67 -7.31
N GLY A 178 -8.11 9.36 -7.56
CA GLY A 178 -8.69 10.32 -6.64
C GLY A 178 -8.06 11.72 -6.72
N PRO A 179 -8.27 12.59 -5.71
CA PRO A 179 -7.77 13.96 -5.72
C PRO A 179 -6.26 14.07 -5.42
N ASP A 180 -5.67 13.02 -4.84
CA ASP A 180 -4.28 13.06 -4.40
C ASP A 180 -3.31 13.16 -5.57
N VAL A 181 -2.38 14.09 -5.48
CA VAL A 181 -1.34 14.35 -6.47
C VAL A 181 0.02 13.94 -5.91
N PRO A 182 0.88 13.28 -6.70
CA PRO A 182 2.20 12.91 -6.23
C PRO A 182 3.14 14.12 -6.20
N GLY A 183 3.88 14.26 -5.11
CA GLY A 183 4.93 15.25 -4.95
C GLY A 183 6.12 14.72 -4.17
N LEU A 184 7.21 15.47 -4.17
CA LEU A 184 8.46 15.09 -3.53
C LEU A 184 8.77 16.03 -2.37
N VAL A 185 9.07 15.46 -1.20
CA VAL A 185 9.56 16.17 -0.01
C VAL A 185 10.74 15.40 0.57
N TRP A 186 11.90 16.02 0.71
CA TRP A 186 13.12 15.44 1.32
C TRP A 186 13.52 14.04 0.82
N GLY A 187 13.24 13.77 -0.46
CA GLY A 187 13.52 12.48 -1.07
C GLY A 187 12.45 11.41 -0.82
N CYS A 188 11.33 11.77 -0.22
CA CYS A 188 10.14 10.95 -0.10
C CYS A 188 9.14 11.28 -1.21
N LEU A 189 8.42 10.27 -1.71
CA LEU A 189 7.23 10.43 -2.54
C LEU A 189 6.01 10.46 -1.63
N ILE A 190 5.25 11.55 -1.71
CA ILE A 190 4.05 11.79 -0.91
C ILE A 190 2.88 12.02 -1.87
N TRP A 191 1.71 11.53 -1.48
CA TRP A 191 0.45 11.76 -2.17
C TRP A 191 -0.43 12.64 -1.29
N ASP A 192 -0.82 13.80 -1.80
CA ASP A 192 -1.64 14.75 -1.06
C ASP A 192 -2.62 15.47 -1.98
N ASP A 193 -3.71 15.97 -1.43
CA ASP A 193 -4.69 16.81 -2.13
C ASP A 193 -4.24 18.27 -2.03
N PRO A 194 -3.80 18.91 -3.12
CA PRO A 194 -3.36 20.30 -3.08
C PRO A 194 -4.47 21.29 -2.73
N GLU A 195 -5.76 20.91 -2.83
CA GLU A 195 -6.90 21.75 -2.44
C GLU A 195 -7.26 21.58 -0.96
N ALA A 196 -6.86 20.48 -0.33
CA ALA A 196 -7.09 20.18 1.09
C ALA A 196 -5.86 19.45 1.71
N PRO A 197 -4.69 20.12 1.75
CA PRO A 197 -3.44 19.46 2.11
C PRO A 197 -3.45 18.99 3.57
N LEU A 198 -2.91 17.79 3.79
CA LEU A 198 -2.69 17.21 5.11
C LEU A 198 -1.29 17.53 5.66
N LEU A 199 -0.36 17.93 4.79
CA LEU A 199 1.03 18.27 5.12
C LEU A 199 1.15 19.75 5.49
N ASP A 200 0.70 20.15 6.67
CA ASP A 200 0.63 21.56 7.06
C ASP A 200 2.00 22.26 6.96
N ASP A 201 3.02 21.80 7.72
CA ASP A 201 4.30 22.48 7.81
C ASP A 201 5.29 22.05 6.71
N ALA A 202 5.24 20.79 6.27
CA ALA A 202 6.11 20.27 5.21
C ALA A 202 5.66 20.70 3.79
N LEU A 203 4.48 21.33 3.65
CA LEU A 203 3.90 21.73 2.36
C LEU A 203 4.81 22.71 1.59
N GLU A 204 5.53 23.58 2.26
CA GLU A 204 6.47 24.52 1.63
C GLU A 204 7.60 23.80 0.85
N HIS A 205 7.90 22.56 1.22
CA HIS A 205 8.93 21.73 0.60
C HIS A 205 8.36 20.71 -0.40
N TRP A 206 7.03 20.67 -0.54
CA TRP A 206 6.37 19.76 -1.46
C TRP A 206 6.43 20.27 -2.90
N HIS A 207 7.04 19.48 -3.76
CA HIS A 207 7.16 19.77 -5.18
C HIS A 207 6.36 18.74 -5.99
N PRO A 208 5.27 19.15 -6.68
CA PRO A 208 4.53 18.22 -7.53
C PRO A 208 5.46 17.55 -8.55
N VAL A 209 5.19 16.29 -8.83
CA VAL A 209 5.95 15.52 -9.83
C VAL A 209 5.70 16.04 -11.27
N HIS A 210 4.56 16.72 -11.49
CA HIS A 210 4.15 17.32 -12.78
C HIS A 210 3.68 18.75 -12.61
#